data_c4139d5b6af7dc7aefb0167744462fce
#
_entry.id   c4139d5b6af7dc7aefb0167744462fce
#
_cell.length_a   1.000
_cell.length_b   1.000
_cell.length_c   1.000
_cell.angle_alpha   90.00
_cell.angle_beta   90.00
_cell.angle_gamma   90.00
#
_symmetry.space_group_name_H-M   'P 1'
#
loop_
_entity.id
_entity.type
_entity.pdbx_description
1 polymer ?
#
loop_
_entity_poly.entity_id
_entity_poly.type
_entity_poly.pdbx_seq_one_letter_code
_entity_poly.pdbx_strand_id
1 'polypeptide(L)' 'IIAETITNHLKENISNVREIKKDNTYYMYKYIKSPGVLIEAGFISNPNDNYLLRDVNYQNKLVTLISDSIEKYYQNK' A
#
# COMPACT_ATOMS: atom_id res chain seq x y z
N ILE A 1 -7.19 6.22 -9.97
CA ILE A 1 -5.89 5.57 -10.16
C ILE A 1 -5.70 4.44 -9.15
N ILE A 2 -4.77 3.58 -9.43
CA ILE A 2 -4.55 2.38 -8.59
C ILE A 2 -4.15 2.73 -7.15
N ALA A 3 -3.34 3.77 -6.97
CA ALA A 3 -2.95 4.20 -5.62
C ALA A 3 -4.15 4.62 -4.77
N GLU A 4 -5.10 5.31 -5.36
CA GLU A 4 -6.32 5.72 -4.67
C GLU A 4 -7.17 4.52 -4.28
N THR A 5 -7.30 3.55 -5.19
CA THR A 5 -8.06 2.33 -4.93
C THR A 5 -7.48 1.55 -3.77
N ILE A 6 -6.15 1.36 -3.77
CA ILE A 6 -5.46 0.65 -2.68
C ILE A 6 -5.62 1.42 -1.37
N THR A 7 -5.39 2.73 -1.38
CA THR A 7 -5.47 3.56 -0.18
C THR A 7 -6.87 3.53 0.44
N ASN A 8 -7.90 3.68 -0.38
CA ASN A 8 -9.27 3.67 0.11
C ASN A 8 -9.65 2.33 0.72
N HIS A 9 -9.25 1.24 0.07
CA HIS A 9 -9.53 -0.10 0.60
C HIS A 9 -8.81 -0.35 1.92
N LEU A 10 -7.57 0.12 2.04
CA LEU A 10 -6.82 0.02 3.29
C LEU A 10 -7.45 0.86 4.40
N LYS A 11 -7.89 2.08 4.08
CA LYS A 11 -8.55 2.95 5.07
C LYS A 11 -9.84 2.35 5.63
N GLU A 12 -10.56 1.57 4.84
CA GLU A 12 -11.78 0.91 5.26
C GLU A 12 -11.52 -0.22 6.26
N ASN A 13 -10.32 -0.78 6.26
CA ASN A 13 -10.01 -2.02 6.98
C ASN A 13 -8.87 -1.90 8.00
N ILE A 14 -8.08 -0.85 7.93
CA ILE A 14 -6.91 -0.63 8.79
C ILE A 14 -6.88 0.82 9.23
N SER A 15 -6.50 1.06 10.48
CA SER A 15 -6.28 2.42 11.00
C SER A 15 -4.89 2.95 10.58
N ASN A 16 -4.70 4.26 10.71
CA ASN A 16 -3.41 4.94 10.51
C ASN A 16 -2.88 4.90 9.07
N VAL A 17 -3.77 4.85 8.08
CA VAL A 17 -3.36 4.95 6.68
C VAL A 17 -3.13 6.42 6.34
N ARG A 18 -1.92 6.73 5.85
CA ARG A 18 -1.55 8.08 5.46
C ARG A 18 -2.01 8.42 4.07
N GLU A 19 -2.01 9.72 3.76
CA GLU A 19 -2.40 10.22 2.45
C GLU A 19 -1.40 9.81 1.36
N ILE A 20 -1.91 9.73 0.13
CA ILE A 20 -1.11 9.43 -1.05
C ILE A 20 -0.15 10.60 -1.32
N LYS A 21 1.10 10.27 -1.62
CA LYS A 21 2.08 11.25 -2.09
C LYS A 21 2.48 10.92 -3.51
N LYS A 22 2.51 11.93 -4.36
CA LYS A 22 3.05 11.81 -5.72
C LYS A 22 4.51 12.24 -5.69
N ASP A 23 5.41 11.32 -6.01
CA ASP A 23 6.83 11.60 -5.98
C ASP A 23 7.53 10.91 -7.15
N ASN A 24 8.08 11.69 -8.04
CA ASN A 24 8.77 11.19 -9.23
C ASN A 24 10.28 11.11 -9.06
N THR A 25 10.78 11.33 -7.84
CA THR A 25 12.22 11.31 -7.58
C THR A 25 12.81 9.93 -7.38
N TYR A 26 11.97 8.93 -7.09
CA TYR A 26 12.43 7.56 -6.94
C TYR A 26 12.94 7.02 -8.27
N TYR A 27 14.11 6.38 -8.22
CA TYR A 27 14.79 5.83 -9.38
C TYR A 27 13.88 4.95 -10.25
N MET A 28 13.11 4.08 -9.61
CA MET A 28 12.24 3.13 -10.34
C MET A 28 11.20 3.82 -11.22
N TYR A 29 10.74 5.02 -10.83
CA TYR A 29 9.70 5.73 -11.58
C TYR A 29 10.20 6.27 -12.91
N LYS A 30 11.50 6.44 -13.08
CA LYS A 30 12.08 6.93 -14.33
C LYS A 30 12.02 5.91 -15.46
N TYR A 31 11.96 4.63 -15.10
CA TYR A 31 12.11 3.53 -16.06
C TYR A 31 10.86 2.69 -16.21
N ILE A 32 9.85 2.89 -15.38
CA ILE A 32 8.59 2.15 -15.45
C ILE A 32 7.58 2.96 -16.25
N LYS A 33 7.05 2.35 -17.32
CA LYS A 33 6.06 3.00 -18.18
C LYS A 33 4.62 2.58 -17.86
N SER A 34 4.44 1.54 -17.08
CA SER A 34 3.12 1.10 -16.63
C SER A 34 2.77 1.76 -15.31
N PRO A 35 1.48 1.73 -14.90
CA PRO A 35 1.11 2.25 -13.58
C PRO A 35 1.89 1.56 -12.48
N GLY A 36 2.44 2.35 -11.56
CA GLY A 36 3.20 1.84 -10.45
C GLY A 36 2.89 2.60 -9.17
N VAL A 37 3.10 1.93 -8.05
CA VAL A 37 2.86 2.51 -6.73
C VAL A 37 3.87 1.94 -5.74
N LEU A 38 4.37 2.81 -4.86
CA LEU A 38 5.23 2.41 -3.75
C LEU A 38 4.39 2.40 -2.48
N ILE A 39 4.36 1.27 -1.81
CA ILE A 39 3.62 1.10 -0.57
C ILE A 39 4.59 1.02 0.60
N GLU A 40 4.48 1.97 1.53
CA GLU A 40 5.26 1.95 2.76
C GLU A 40 4.38 1.37 3.87
N ALA A 41 4.71 0.14 4.30
CA ALA A 41 3.88 -0.60 5.25
C ALA A 41 4.04 -0.12 6.70
N GLY A 42 5.11 0.63 7.00
CA GLY A 42 5.37 1.16 8.32
C GLY A 42 6.84 1.44 8.54
N PHE A 43 7.16 2.00 9.70
CA PHE A 43 8.53 2.34 10.05
C PHE A 43 9.05 1.40 11.14
N ILE A 44 10.16 0.73 10.87
CA ILE A 44 10.78 -0.22 11.83
C ILE A 44 11.16 0.49 13.13
N SER A 45 11.54 1.76 13.06
CA SER A 45 11.90 2.55 14.25
C SER A 45 10.70 2.91 15.14
N ASN A 46 9.47 2.77 14.64
CA ASN A 46 8.27 3.01 15.43
C ASN A 46 7.88 1.71 16.14
N PRO A 47 7.78 1.69 17.50
CA PRO A 47 7.49 0.44 18.21
C PRO A 47 6.17 -0.22 17.80
N ASN A 48 5.13 0.55 17.57
CA ASN A 48 3.84 0.01 17.16
C ASN A 48 3.90 -0.58 15.75
N ASP A 49 4.52 0.13 14.82
CA ASP A 49 4.69 -0.35 13.45
C ASP A 49 5.57 -1.61 13.43
N ASN A 50 6.65 -1.61 14.23
CA ASN A 50 7.54 -2.76 14.32
C ASN A 50 6.78 -3.99 14.80
N TYR A 51 5.97 -3.84 15.84
CA TYR A 51 5.16 -4.93 16.38
C TYR A 51 4.22 -5.50 15.31
N LEU A 52 3.49 -4.62 14.60
CA LEU A 52 2.56 -5.04 13.56
C LEU A 52 3.27 -5.71 12.39
N LEU A 53 4.38 -5.15 11.94
CA LEU A 53 5.13 -5.70 10.79
C LEU A 53 5.71 -7.07 11.07
N ARG A 54 5.93 -7.42 12.35
CA ARG A 54 6.42 -8.74 12.75
C ARG A 54 5.32 -9.76 12.98
N ASP A 55 4.07 -9.33 13.01
CA ASP A 55 2.93 -10.21 13.21
C ASP A 55 2.51 -10.83 11.88
N VAL A 56 2.59 -12.15 11.79
CA VAL A 56 2.24 -12.89 10.56
C VAL A 56 0.77 -12.66 10.16
N ASN A 57 -0.12 -12.59 11.13
CA ASN A 57 -1.54 -12.35 10.85
C ASN A 57 -1.74 -10.97 10.24
N TYR A 58 -1.04 -9.96 10.73
CA TYR A 58 -1.10 -8.62 10.17
C TYR A 58 -0.50 -8.58 8.76
N GLN A 59 0.63 -9.24 8.55
CA GLN A 59 1.26 -9.35 7.24
C GLN A 59 0.29 -9.96 6.22
N ASN A 60 -0.36 -11.05 6.58
CA ASN A 60 -1.31 -11.74 5.70
C ASN A 60 -2.52 -10.86 5.41
N LYS A 61 -3.03 -10.14 6.41
CA LYS A 61 -4.15 -9.22 6.23
C LYS A 61 -3.76 -8.10 5.25
N LEU A 62 -2.59 -7.51 5.43
CA LEU A 62 -2.12 -6.43 4.58
C LEU A 62 -1.95 -6.88 3.13
N VAL A 63 -1.31 -8.03 2.93
CA VAL A 63 -1.10 -8.60 1.59
C VAL A 63 -2.45 -8.89 0.91
N THR A 64 -3.40 -9.46 1.63
CA THR A 64 -4.72 -9.77 1.09
C THR A 64 -5.46 -8.49 0.69
N LEU A 65 -5.42 -7.46 1.53
CA LEU A 65 -6.07 -6.18 1.22
C LEU A 65 -5.47 -5.50 -0.01
N ILE A 66 -4.15 -5.54 -0.14
CA ILE A 66 -3.47 -4.96 -1.30
C ILE A 66 -3.80 -5.74 -2.57
N SER A 67 -3.76 -7.06 -2.49
CA SER A 67 -4.08 -7.94 -3.62
C SER A 67 -5.52 -7.73 -4.08
N ASP A 68 -6.48 -7.68 -3.15
CA ASP A 68 -7.89 -7.43 -3.46
C ASP A 68 -8.07 -6.06 -4.12
N SER A 69 -7.34 -5.06 -3.66
CA SER A 69 -7.40 -3.70 -4.21
C SER A 69 -6.96 -3.67 -5.66
N ILE A 70 -5.88 -4.36 -5.98
CA ILE A 70 -5.35 -4.42 -7.35
C ILE A 70 -6.35 -5.13 -8.26
N GLU A 71 -6.90 -6.25 -7.82
CA GLU A 71 -7.91 -6.99 -8.57
C GLU A 71 -9.14 -6.12 -8.84
N LYS A 72 -9.63 -5.43 -7.80
CA LYS A 72 -10.78 -4.53 -7.90
C LYS A 72 -10.52 -3.40 -8.90
N TYR A 73 -9.31 -2.84 -8.88
CA TYR A 73 -8.93 -1.77 -9.83
C TYR A 73 -9.07 -2.25 -11.28
N TYR A 74 -8.56 -3.44 -11.57
CA TYR A 74 -8.59 -3.96 -12.94
C TYR A 74 -9.98 -4.44 -13.36
N GLN A 75 -10.81 -4.87 -12.43
CA GLN A 75 -12.19 -5.25 -12.73
C GLN A 75 -13.06 -4.05 -13.13
N ASN A 76 -12.74 -2.87 -12.62
CA ASN A 76 -13.52 -1.66 -12.87
C ASN A 76 -12.98 -0.82 -14.03
N LYS A 77 -12.07 -1.37 -14.80
CA LYS A 77 -11.46 -0.66 -15.92
C LYS A 77 -12.14 -0.94 -17.24
#